data_964cc73736942fb0e09b36b7fa3779d6
#
_entry.id   964cc73736942fb0e09b36b7fa3779d6
#
_cell.length_a   1.000
_cell.length_b   1.000
_cell.length_c   1.000
_cell.angle_alpha   90.00
_cell.angle_beta   90.00
_cell.angle_gamma   90.00
#
_symmetry.space_group_name_H-M   'P 1'
#
loop_
_entity.id
_entity.type
_entity.pdbx_description
1 polymer ?
#
loop_
_entity_poly.entity_id
_entity_poly.type
_entity_poly.pdbx_seq_one_letter_code
_entity_poly.pdbx_strand_id
1 'polypeptide(L)' 'MELYVNSKWTRCYGNSYIAEAIAWSENGNHATIYTMGNTAEEADSKLMGALRDLNLIPETAMKDEQ' A
#
# COMPACT_ATOMS: atom_id res chain seq x y z
N MET A 1 -15.30 -1.97 -12.26
CA MET A 1 -15.20 -2.16 -10.82
C MET A 1 -14.20 -1.18 -10.23
N GLU A 2 -14.58 -0.56 -9.15
CA GLU A 2 -13.73 0.42 -8.52
C GLU A 2 -13.08 -0.15 -7.28
N LEU A 3 -11.78 0.07 -7.13
CA LEU A 3 -11.03 -0.37 -5.97
C LEU A 3 -10.53 0.83 -5.19
N TYR A 4 -10.37 0.66 -3.90
CA TYR A 4 -9.83 1.71 -3.08
C TYR A 4 -8.98 1.10 -1.98
N VAL A 5 -8.03 1.88 -1.48
CA VAL A 5 -7.11 1.47 -0.43
C VAL A 5 -7.37 2.31 0.80
N ASN A 6 -7.67 1.67 1.91
CA ASN A 6 -7.90 2.42 3.14
C ASN A 6 -6.95 2.04 4.27
N SER A 7 -6.00 1.17 4.00
CA SER A 7 -5.02 0.75 5.00
C SER A 7 -3.68 0.56 4.34
N LYS A 8 -2.65 1.02 5.01
CA LYS A 8 -1.28 0.88 4.53
C LYS A 8 -0.38 0.86 5.75
N TRP A 9 0.59 -0.06 5.77
CA TRP A 9 1.53 -0.13 6.88
C TRP A 9 2.83 -0.76 6.42
N THR A 10 3.85 -0.64 7.28
CA THR A 10 5.17 -1.15 7.03
C THR A 10 5.63 -1.92 8.26
N ARG A 11 6.32 -3.02 8.04
CA ARG A 11 6.85 -3.82 9.16
C ARG A 11 8.16 -4.47 8.78
N CYS A 12 8.91 -4.89 9.79
CA CYS A 12 10.14 -5.63 9.61
C CYS A 12 9.84 -7.06 9.22
N TYR A 13 10.70 -7.62 8.40
CA TYR A 13 10.60 -9.02 8.02
C TYR A 13 12.01 -9.56 7.84
N GLY A 14 12.54 -10.16 8.90
CA GLY A 14 13.93 -10.59 8.88
C GLY A 14 14.86 -9.40 8.72
N ASN A 15 15.70 -9.43 7.72
CA ASN A 15 16.62 -8.33 7.43
C ASN A 15 16.04 -7.33 6.45
N SER A 16 14.76 -7.46 6.14
CA SER A 16 14.12 -6.61 5.15
C SER A 16 12.91 -5.94 5.77
N TYR A 17 12.24 -5.13 4.96
CA TYR A 17 10.99 -4.50 5.36
C TYR A 17 9.94 -4.79 4.31
N ILE A 18 8.70 -4.92 4.76
CA ILE A 18 7.56 -5.13 3.89
C ILE A 18 6.61 -3.98 4.09
N ALA A 19 6.17 -3.39 2.98
CA ALA A 19 5.09 -2.42 3.00
C ALA A 19 3.87 -3.08 2.37
N GLU A 20 2.74 -2.96 3.04
CA GLU A 20 1.51 -3.65 2.61
C GLU A 20 0.36 -2.68 2.55
N ALA A 21 -0.56 -2.95 1.64
CA ALA A 21 -1.80 -2.20 1.53
C ALA A 21 -2.92 -3.16 1.22
N ILE A 22 -4.12 -2.84 1.68
CA ILE A 22 -5.31 -3.64 1.37
C ILE A 22 -6.18 -2.84 0.45
N ALA A 23 -6.49 -3.42 -0.70
CA ALA A 23 -7.38 -2.82 -1.69
C ALA A 23 -8.73 -3.51 -1.61
N TRP A 24 -9.79 -2.73 -1.56
CA TRP A 24 -11.16 -3.22 -1.42
C TRP A 24 -11.98 -2.85 -2.64
N SER A 25 -12.93 -3.70 -2.96
CA SER A 25 -13.91 -3.38 -3.97
C SER A 25 -15.26 -3.12 -3.29
N GLU A 26 -16.19 -2.59 -4.05
CA GLU A 26 -17.51 -2.25 -3.53
C GLU A 26 -18.27 -3.45 -3.03
N ASN A 27 -18.03 -4.61 -3.63
CA ASN A 27 -18.78 -5.80 -3.25
C ASN A 27 -18.10 -6.59 -2.13
N GLY A 28 -17.10 -6.00 -1.48
CA GLY A 28 -16.53 -6.59 -0.29
C GLY A 28 -15.32 -7.48 -0.53
N ASN A 29 -14.92 -7.69 -1.76
CA ASN A 29 -13.71 -8.43 -2.04
C ASN A 29 -12.49 -7.57 -1.76
N HIS A 30 -11.39 -8.22 -1.43
CA HIS A 30 -10.18 -7.47 -1.16
C HIS A 30 -8.95 -8.27 -1.59
N ALA A 31 -7.85 -7.55 -1.72
CA ALA A 31 -6.57 -8.14 -2.06
C ALA A 31 -5.48 -7.37 -1.33
N THR A 32 -4.40 -8.07 -1.01
CA THR A 32 -3.26 -7.44 -0.36
C THR A 32 -2.19 -7.19 -1.41
N ILE A 33 -1.66 -5.99 -1.40
CA ILE A 33 -0.56 -5.60 -2.28
C ILE A 33 0.63 -5.31 -1.38
N TYR A 34 1.79 -5.89 -1.71
CA TYR A 34 2.95 -5.63 -0.86
C TYR A 34 4.21 -5.51 -1.69
N THR A 35 5.18 -4.83 -1.11
CA THR A 35 6.50 -4.68 -1.70
C THR A 35 7.53 -4.85 -0.60
N MET A 36 8.76 -5.09 -0.99
CA MET A 36 9.84 -5.29 -0.04
C MET A 36 10.99 -4.34 -0.35
N GLY A 37 11.72 -3.98 0.68
CA GLY A 37 12.88 -3.13 0.53
C GLY A 37 13.85 -3.37 1.67
N ASN A 38 15.03 -2.76 1.55
CA ASN A 38 16.06 -2.87 2.59
C ASN A 38 15.80 -1.92 3.74
N THR A 39 14.97 -0.93 3.55
CA THR A 39 14.56 0.00 4.59
C THR A 39 13.05 0.16 4.52
N ALA A 40 12.47 0.67 5.61
CA ALA A 40 11.03 0.92 5.63
C ALA A 40 10.66 1.92 4.55
N GLU A 41 11.48 2.94 4.37
CA GLU A 41 11.22 3.96 3.36
C GLU A 41 11.26 3.40 1.97
N GLU A 42 12.21 2.51 1.71
CA GLU A 42 12.31 1.90 0.39
C GLU A 42 11.10 1.04 0.10
N ALA A 43 10.70 0.22 1.07
CA ALA A 43 9.53 -0.64 0.90
C ALA A 43 8.28 0.20 0.64
N ASP A 44 8.09 1.25 1.42
CA ASP A 44 6.94 2.11 1.27
C ASP A 44 6.94 2.84 -0.07
N SER A 45 8.10 3.30 -0.49
CA SER A 45 8.24 4.00 -1.75
C SER A 45 7.84 3.10 -2.91
N LYS A 46 8.28 1.84 -2.85
CA LYS A 46 7.93 0.88 -3.88
C LYS A 46 6.43 0.60 -3.87
N LEU A 47 5.85 0.52 -2.68
CA LEU A 47 4.41 0.28 -2.58
C LEU A 47 3.63 1.43 -3.18
N MET A 48 4.02 2.66 -2.86
CA MET A 48 3.34 3.82 -3.41
C MET A 48 3.43 3.85 -4.93
N GLY A 49 4.59 3.47 -5.46
CA GLY A 49 4.75 3.38 -6.92
C GLY A 49 3.82 2.35 -7.53
N ALA A 50 3.73 1.18 -6.89
CA ALA A 50 2.83 0.14 -7.38
C ALA A 50 1.38 0.57 -7.33
N LEU A 51 0.97 1.21 -6.24
CA LEU A 51 -0.40 1.69 -6.11
C LEU A 51 -0.72 2.75 -7.17
N ARG A 52 0.25 3.63 -7.42
CA ARG A 52 0.07 4.65 -8.45
C ARG A 52 -0.10 4.02 -9.82
N ASP A 53 0.71 3.00 -10.12
CA ASP A 53 0.62 2.31 -11.40
C ASP A 53 -0.72 1.63 -11.58
N LEU A 54 -1.34 1.22 -10.48
CA LEU A 54 -2.64 0.56 -10.51
C LEU A 54 -3.79 1.55 -10.32
N ASN A 55 -3.49 2.83 -10.19
CA ASN A 55 -4.48 3.87 -9.91
C ASN A 55 -5.20 3.63 -8.59
N LEU A 56 -4.44 3.17 -7.59
CA LEU A 56 -5.00 2.85 -6.29
C LEU A 56 -4.39 3.70 -5.20
N ILE A 57 -4.37 5.02 -5.40
CA ILE A 57 -3.78 5.93 -4.42
C ILE A 57 -4.53 5.80 -3.10
N PRO A 58 -3.83 5.56 -1.99
CA PRO A 58 -4.50 5.41 -0.69
C PRO A 58 -5.19 6.69 -0.27
N GLU A 59 -6.42 6.54 0.16
CA GLU A 59 -7.19 7.68 0.65
C GLU A 59 -6.54 8.30 1.87
N THR A 60 -6.06 7.45 2.77
CA THR A 60 -5.44 7.94 3.99
C THR A 60 -4.20 8.76 3.69
N ALA A 61 -3.42 8.37 2.70
CA ALA A 61 -2.23 9.12 2.32
C ALA A 61 -2.62 10.51 1.86
N MET A 62 -3.70 10.61 1.12
CA MET A 62 -4.16 11.91 0.65
C MET A 62 -4.64 12.77 1.79
N LYS A 63 -5.28 12.18 2.76
CA LYS A 63 -5.76 12.94 3.91
C LYS A 63 -4.62 13.42 4.77
N ASP A 64 -3.59 12.64 4.88
CA ASP A 64 -2.45 13.00 5.70
C ASP A 64 -1.66 14.13 5.12
N GLU A 65 -1.93 14.46 3.91
CA GLU A 65 -1.22 15.54 3.24
C GLU A 65 -1.60 16.91 3.73
N GLN A 66 -2.64 17.00 4.47
CA GLN A 66 -3.09 18.32 4.85
C GLN A 66 -2.16 19.08 5.68
#